data_ac705015e08ce375304a77b8561da2f2
#
_entry.id   ac705015e08ce375304a77b8561da2f2
#
_cell.length_a   1.000
_cell.length_b   1.000
_cell.length_c   1.000
_cell.angle_alpha   90.00
_cell.angle_beta   90.00
_cell.angle_gamma   90.00
#
_symmetry.space_group_name_H-M   'P 1'
#
loop_
_entity.id
_entity.type
_entity.pdbx_description
1 polymer ?
#
loop_
_entity_poly.entity_id
_entity_poly.type
_entity_poly.pdbx_seq_one_letter_code
_entity_poly.pdbx_strand_id
1 'polypeptide(L)'
;MSSLLLSFDLYSHHLLSLSLSHIYTLMIVKSNVTVYPIVLEDAVDADLLSILHETTSFFSSKREENEKILVFCNAGVSRSVAVVLAHIVWKKMKERNDFGGDDIDGAVFVERALRDVREKYPPASPNEGFLEQLELWVNMGCRLVATDETYKLFKHSQLERIRRERGCVDRGAVEEDPEKEMKNNNGAMTGSISQYYSCRKCRRILATSKNVLEHESGTGIDAFSWRQRRRGNDGGATKTSSSSCSSIFVSPITWMMLDQTEENEPVIFQENSGKIHCPKCRSKIGAFAWSGERCNCGAFVAPSFHIQKAKLDAFTVRGANGK
;
A
#
# COMPACT_ATOMS: atom_id res chain seq x y z
N MET A 1 -4.16 -33.31 -0.69
CA MET A 1 -4.71 -32.15 0.06
C MET A 1 -4.02 -32.13 1.43
N SER A 2 -2.93 -31.39 1.53
CA SER A 2 -2.17 -31.27 2.77
C SER A 2 -2.67 -30.04 3.51
N SER A 3 -3.53 -30.24 4.49
CA SER A 3 -4.03 -29.17 5.34
C SER A 3 -3.07 -28.98 6.51
N LEU A 4 -2.65 -27.75 6.68
CA LEU A 4 -1.78 -27.31 7.75
C LEU A 4 -2.60 -27.13 9.01
N LEU A 5 -2.48 -28.03 9.97
CA LEU A 5 -2.92 -27.84 11.35
C LEU A 5 -1.76 -27.15 12.11
N LEU A 6 -1.66 -25.84 12.04
CA LEU A 6 -0.92 -25.08 13.05
C LEU A 6 -1.80 -24.99 14.29
N SER A 7 -1.77 -26.02 15.11
CA SER A 7 -2.38 -25.95 16.43
C SER A 7 -1.46 -25.16 17.34
N PHE A 8 -1.61 -23.86 17.33
CA PHE A 8 -1.26 -23.07 18.50
C PHE A 8 -2.35 -23.35 19.54
N ASP A 9 -1.99 -23.65 20.79
CA ASP A 9 -2.90 -23.98 21.89
C ASP A 9 -4.02 -22.94 22.04
N LEU A 10 -5.08 -23.09 21.29
CA LEU A 10 -6.25 -22.23 21.26
C LEU A 10 -7.48 -23.14 21.14
N TYR A 11 -8.35 -23.10 22.13
CA TYR A 11 -9.57 -23.89 22.21
C TYR A 11 -10.73 -23.12 21.55
N SER A 12 -11.09 -23.43 20.34
CA SER A 12 -12.41 -23.39 19.65
C SER A 12 -12.32 -23.31 18.11
N HIS A 13 -13.44 -23.42 17.40
CA HIS A 13 -13.46 -23.83 15.99
C HIS A 13 -13.76 -22.66 15.03
N HIS A 14 -12.75 -21.91 14.61
CA HIS A 14 -12.86 -20.96 13.49
C HIS A 14 -11.92 -21.32 12.35
N LEU A 15 -12.42 -21.23 11.12
CA LEU A 15 -11.69 -21.52 9.89
C LEU A 15 -11.44 -20.22 9.13
N LEU A 16 -10.17 -19.82 8.98
CA LEU A 16 -9.77 -18.77 8.06
C LEU A 16 -9.35 -19.40 6.73
N SER A 17 -10.12 -19.16 5.68
CA SER A 17 -9.86 -19.71 4.35
C SER A 17 -9.26 -18.67 3.42
N LEU A 18 -8.09 -18.98 2.87
CA LEU A 18 -7.42 -18.20 1.83
C LEU A 18 -7.60 -18.89 0.48
N SER A 19 -8.54 -18.43 -0.34
CA SER A 19 -8.88 -19.07 -1.62
C SER A 19 -8.52 -18.21 -2.82
N LEU A 20 -8.01 -18.85 -3.87
CA LEU A 20 -8.00 -18.36 -5.25
C LEU A 20 -9.19 -18.95 -5.97
N SER A 21 -9.98 -18.11 -6.60
CA SER A 21 -11.13 -18.47 -7.43
C SER A 21 -12.25 -19.30 -6.77
N HIS A 22 -13.44 -18.99 -7.12
CA HIS A 22 -14.77 -19.41 -6.72
C HIS A 22 -15.06 -20.93 -6.62
N ILE A 23 -14.18 -21.73 -6.06
CA ILE A 23 -14.49 -23.13 -5.78
C ILE A 23 -14.54 -23.31 -4.27
N TYR A 24 -15.73 -23.08 -3.72
CA TYR A 24 -16.07 -23.46 -2.35
C TYR A 24 -16.25 -24.98 -2.30
N THR A 25 -15.19 -25.73 -2.05
CA THR A 25 -15.35 -27.10 -1.60
C THR A 25 -15.06 -27.13 -0.10
N LEU A 26 -16.00 -26.61 0.66
CA LEU A 26 -16.03 -26.76 2.09
C LEU A 26 -16.96 -27.92 2.44
N MET A 27 -16.41 -29.12 2.59
CA MET A 27 -17.10 -30.15 3.39
C MET A 27 -16.95 -29.80 4.87
N ILE A 28 -17.85 -28.95 5.38
CA ILE A 28 -17.95 -28.72 6.83
C ILE A 28 -18.87 -29.77 7.41
N VAL A 29 -18.29 -30.68 8.16
CA VAL A 29 -19.01 -31.80 8.79
C VAL A 29 -19.56 -31.44 10.20
N LYS A 30 -19.38 -30.23 10.70
CA LYS A 30 -19.89 -29.82 12.03
C LYS A 30 -20.47 -28.40 12.03
N SER A 31 -21.62 -28.26 12.66
CA SER A 31 -22.52 -27.12 12.69
C SER A 31 -22.05 -25.85 13.45
N ASN A 32 -20.82 -25.77 13.93
CA ASN A 32 -20.33 -24.68 14.78
C ASN A 32 -18.99 -24.09 14.32
N VAL A 33 -18.72 -24.04 13.02
CA VAL A 33 -17.48 -23.45 12.48
C VAL A 33 -17.81 -22.16 11.75
N THR A 34 -17.27 -21.04 12.22
CA THR A 34 -17.35 -19.76 11.49
C THR A 34 -16.22 -19.69 10.45
N VAL A 35 -16.56 -19.44 9.20
CA VAL A 35 -15.59 -19.31 8.10
C VAL A 35 -15.39 -17.85 7.78
N TYR A 36 -14.12 -17.41 7.77
CA TYR A 36 -13.72 -16.08 7.35
C TYR A 36 -12.92 -16.17 6.04
N PRO A 37 -13.55 -15.93 4.89
CA PRO A 37 -12.88 -16.02 3.59
C PRO A 37 -12.00 -14.79 3.33
N ILE A 38 -10.76 -15.01 2.89
CA ILE A 38 -9.85 -13.95 2.44
C ILE A 38 -9.45 -14.25 0.99
N VAL A 39 -9.59 -13.25 0.14
CA VAL A 39 -9.14 -13.32 -1.25
C VAL A 39 -7.69 -12.83 -1.32
N LEU A 40 -6.76 -13.73 -1.60
CA LEU A 40 -5.35 -13.45 -1.75
C LEU A 40 -4.74 -14.41 -2.77
N GLU A 41 -4.09 -13.89 -3.79
CA GLU A 41 -3.33 -14.69 -4.75
C GLU A 41 -1.97 -15.07 -4.18
N ASP A 42 -1.42 -16.22 -4.64
CA ASP A 42 -0.05 -16.61 -4.31
C ASP A 42 0.92 -16.09 -5.37
N ALA A 43 1.03 -14.77 -5.45
CA ALA A 43 1.88 -14.07 -6.40
C ALA A 43 2.77 -13.06 -5.66
N VAL A 44 3.97 -12.83 -6.20
CA VAL A 44 4.98 -11.94 -5.60
C VAL A 44 4.49 -10.48 -5.50
N ASP A 45 3.60 -10.08 -6.39
CA ASP A 45 2.99 -8.75 -6.44
C ASP A 45 1.59 -8.69 -5.80
N ALA A 46 1.08 -9.80 -5.23
CA ALA A 46 -0.21 -9.81 -4.54
C ALA A 46 -0.20 -8.92 -3.29
N ASP A 47 -1.29 -8.19 -3.05
CA ASP A 47 -1.42 -7.25 -1.94
C ASP A 47 -1.80 -7.96 -0.63
N LEU A 48 -0.80 -8.37 0.14
CA LEU A 48 -0.97 -8.90 1.48
C LEU A 48 -1.28 -7.78 2.49
N LEU A 49 -0.67 -6.59 2.34
CA LEU A 49 -0.78 -5.50 3.31
C LEU A 49 -2.23 -5.06 3.54
N SER A 50 -3.04 -5.02 2.47
CA SER A 50 -4.43 -4.58 2.55
C SER A 50 -5.28 -5.42 3.51
N ILE A 51 -4.95 -6.70 3.68
CA ILE A 51 -5.71 -7.64 4.53
C ILE A 51 -5.16 -7.77 5.96
N LEU A 52 -3.94 -7.28 6.25
CA LEU A 52 -3.28 -7.54 7.54
C LEU A 52 -4.01 -6.91 8.73
N HIS A 53 -4.56 -5.71 8.57
CA HIS A 53 -5.30 -5.05 9.65
C HIS A 53 -6.54 -5.85 10.07
N GLU A 54 -7.30 -6.29 9.09
CA GLU A 54 -8.53 -7.06 9.31
C GLU A 54 -8.22 -8.45 9.89
N THR A 55 -7.24 -9.15 9.33
CA THR A 55 -6.83 -10.47 9.82
C THR A 55 -6.27 -10.44 11.23
N THR A 56 -5.42 -9.48 11.57
CA THR A 56 -4.87 -9.36 12.93
C THR A 56 -5.93 -8.97 13.94
N SER A 57 -6.90 -8.14 13.57
CA SER A 57 -8.07 -7.81 14.41
C SER A 57 -8.94 -9.04 14.66
N PHE A 58 -9.22 -9.83 13.62
CA PHE A 58 -9.95 -11.09 13.73
C PHE A 58 -9.24 -12.08 14.68
N PHE A 59 -7.93 -12.29 14.50
CA PHE A 59 -7.16 -13.16 15.40
C PHE A 59 -7.21 -12.69 16.86
N SER A 60 -7.15 -11.38 17.08
CA SER A 60 -7.15 -10.81 18.43
C SER A 60 -8.49 -11.03 19.12
N SER A 61 -9.61 -10.76 18.43
CA SER A 61 -10.95 -10.94 19.01
C SER A 61 -11.22 -12.40 19.35
N LYS A 62 -10.88 -13.32 18.45
CA LYS A 62 -11.13 -14.76 18.67
C LYS A 62 -10.26 -15.36 19.76
N ARG A 63 -9.06 -14.84 19.93
CA ARG A 63 -8.18 -15.23 21.04
C ARG A 63 -8.72 -14.80 22.41
N GLU A 64 -9.31 -13.61 22.50
CA GLU A 64 -9.97 -13.15 23.72
C GLU A 64 -11.15 -14.05 24.10
N GLU A 65 -11.83 -14.62 23.09
CA GLU A 65 -12.91 -15.61 23.26
C GLU A 65 -12.38 -17.04 23.55
N ASN A 66 -11.08 -17.24 23.62
CA ASN A 66 -10.40 -18.52 23.82
C ASN A 66 -10.71 -19.57 22.73
N GLU A 67 -10.91 -19.12 21.50
CA GLU A 67 -11.29 -19.94 20.36
C GLU A 67 -10.07 -20.44 19.55
N LYS A 68 -10.19 -21.63 18.94
CA LYS A 68 -9.17 -22.17 18.03
C LYS A 68 -9.36 -21.62 16.62
N ILE A 69 -8.28 -21.17 16.00
CA ILE A 69 -8.26 -20.66 14.63
C ILE A 69 -7.45 -21.61 13.76
N LEU A 70 -8.05 -22.09 12.68
CA LEU A 70 -7.36 -22.82 11.62
C LEU A 70 -7.16 -21.89 10.43
N VAL A 71 -5.90 -21.68 10.02
CA VAL A 71 -5.54 -20.91 8.83
C VAL A 71 -5.08 -21.87 7.75
N PHE A 72 -5.69 -21.84 6.60
CA PHE A 72 -5.31 -22.71 5.50
C PHE A 72 -5.37 -22.01 4.14
N CYS A 73 -4.59 -22.47 3.21
CA CYS A 73 -4.63 -22.12 1.78
C CYS A 73 -4.56 -23.41 0.96
N ASN A 74 -4.40 -23.31 -0.36
CA ASN A 74 -4.40 -24.51 -1.22
C ASN A 74 -3.28 -25.50 -0.85
N ALA A 75 -2.03 -25.06 -0.79
CA ALA A 75 -0.86 -25.89 -0.48
C ALA A 75 -0.44 -25.84 1.01
N GLY A 76 -0.91 -24.86 1.77
CA GLY A 76 -0.49 -24.64 3.15
C GLY A 76 0.94 -24.09 3.32
N VAL A 77 1.58 -23.65 2.26
CA VAL A 77 3.02 -23.33 2.24
C VAL A 77 3.30 -21.82 2.24
N SER A 78 2.53 -21.01 1.50
CA SER A 78 2.83 -19.60 1.30
C SER A 78 1.78 -18.68 1.94
N ARG A 79 0.58 -18.52 1.38
CA ARG A 79 -0.47 -17.58 1.82
C ARG A 79 -0.87 -17.72 3.29
N SER A 80 -1.22 -18.94 3.71
CA SER A 80 -1.61 -19.20 5.11
C SER A 80 -0.45 -18.94 6.06
N VAL A 81 0.77 -19.28 5.66
CA VAL A 81 1.97 -19.03 6.46
C VAL A 81 2.22 -17.53 6.58
N ALA A 82 2.06 -16.75 5.51
CA ALA A 82 2.23 -15.30 5.54
C ALA A 82 1.27 -14.62 6.53
N VAL A 83 -0.01 -15.04 6.54
CA VAL A 83 -1.00 -14.51 7.48
C VAL A 83 -0.71 -14.91 8.93
N VAL A 84 -0.26 -16.14 9.16
CA VAL A 84 0.16 -16.60 10.50
C VAL A 84 1.41 -15.84 10.98
N LEU A 85 2.39 -15.64 10.09
CA LEU A 85 3.58 -14.82 10.39
C LEU A 85 3.19 -13.38 10.77
N ALA A 86 2.27 -12.77 10.04
CA ALA A 86 1.77 -11.44 10.37
C ALA A 86 1.24 -11.38 11.82
N HIS A 87 0.43 -12.36 12.21
CA HIS A 87 -0.08 -12.42 13.58
C HIS A 87 1.03 -12.62 14.62
N ILE A 88 1.99 -13.52 14.38
CA ILE A 88 3.10 -13.77 15.29
C ILE A 88 3.95 -12.51 15.45
N VAL A 89 4.28 -11.85 14.36
CA VAL A 89 5.06 -10.62 14.35
C VAL A 89 4.32 -9.52 15.11
N TRP A 90 3.04 -9.28 14.80
CA TRP A 90 2.21 -8.29 15.49
C TRP A 90 2.15 -8.55 17.00
N LYS A 91 1.96 -9.81 17.41
CA LYS A 91 1.92 -10.20 18.81
C LYS A 91 3.24 -9.91 19.53
N LYS A 92 4.37 -10.29 18.91
CA LYS A 92 5.71 -10.02 19.47
C LYS A 92 5.99 -8.53 19.60
N MET A 93 5.56 -7.72 18.62
CA MET A 93 5.67 -6.26 18.66
C MET A 93 4.84 -5.67 19.80
N LYS A 94 3.61 -6.14 19.97
CA LYS A 94 2.73 -5.73 21.06
C LYS A 94 3.29 -6.06 22.45
N GLU A 95 3.85 -7.25 22.63
CA GLU A 95 4.44 -7.70 23.90
C GLU A 95 5.70 -6.89 24.29
N ARG A 96 6.44 -6.38 23.30
CA ARG A 96 7.62 -5.53 23.55
C ARG A 96 7.27 -4.06 23.81
N ASN A 97 6.03 -3.64 23.65
CA ASN A 97 5.60 -2.23 23.61
C ASN A 97 6.36 -1.36 22.56
N ASP A 98 6.80 -1.96 21.48
CA ASP A 98 7.81 -1.44 20.55
C ASP A 98 7.15 -0.91 19.25
N PHE A 99 5.96 -0.31 19.36
CA PHE A 99 5.23 0.26 18.22
C PHE A 99 5.80 1.62 17.79
N GLY A 100 7.08 1.71 17.44
CA GLY A 100 7.68 2.95 16.92
C GLY A 100 9.09 3.27 17.39
N GLY A 101 9.87 2.29 17.81
CA GLY A 101 11.32 2.47 18.01
C GLY A 101 12.06 2.49 16.68
N ASP A 102 12.92 3.49 16.46
CA ASP A 102 13.70 3.69 15.22
C ASP A 102 14.73 2.58 14.91
N ASP A 103 14.83 1.55 15.76
CA ASP A 103 15.86 0.51 15.71
C ASP A 103 15.35 -0.89 15.30
N ILE A 104 14.14 -1.03 14.77
CA ILE A 104 13.64 -2.34 14.38
C ILE A 104 13.92 -2.60 12.90
N ASP A 105 14.83 -3.53 12.64
CA ASP A 105 15.02 -4.11 11.32
C ASP A 105 13.91 -5.15 11.05
N GLY A 106 12.94 -4.77 10.21
CA GLY A 106 11.82 -5.62 9.84
C GLY A 106 12.25 -6.93 9.19
N ALA A 107 13.33 -6.92 8.41
CA ALA A 107 13.85 -8.11 7.76
C ALA A 107 14.34 -9.15 8.79
N VAL A 108 15.16 -8.70 9.74
CA VAL A 108 15.65 -9.56 10.84
C VAL A 108 14.50 -10.09 11.69
N PHE A 109 13.48 -9.24 11.92
CA PHE A 109 12.34 -9.61 12.76
C PHE A 109 11.45 -10.67 12.09
N VAL A 110 11.16 -10.49 10.80
CA VAL A 110 10.34 -11.44 10.00
C VAL A 110 11.11 -12.75 9.79
N GLU A 111 12.40 -12.70 9.49
CA GLU A 111 13.23 -13.91 9.33
C GLU A 111 13.26 -14.75 10.61
N ARG A 112 13.42 -14.11 11.77
CA ARG A 112 13.36 -14.79 13.06
C ARG A 112 12.01 -15.44 13.32
N ALA A 113 10.91 -14.74 13.02
CA ALA A 113 9.57 -15.29 13.17
C ALA A 113 9.34 -16.47 12.21
N LEU A 114 9.83 -16.38 10.97
CA LEU A 114 9.76 -17.48 9.99
C LEU A 114 10.56 -18.71 10.44
N ARG A 115 11.71 -18.52 11.05
CA ARG A 115 12.52 -19.61 11.62
C ARG A 115 11.75 -20.33 12.73
N ASP A 116 11.15 -19.59 13.68
CA ASP A 116 10.34 -20.18 14.76
C ASP A 116 9.13 -20.97 14.20
N VAL A 117 8.55 -20.51 13.08
CA VAL A 117 7.48 -21.25 12.40
C VAL A 117 8.02 -22.50 11.74
N ARG A 118 9.18 -22.45 11.06
CA ARG A 118 9.80 -23.61 10.39
C ARG A 118 10.25 -24.72 11.34
N GLU A 119 10.59 -24.37 12.57
CA GLU A 119 10.86 -25.38 13.61
C GLU A 119 9.66 -26.28 13.88
N LYS A 120 8.45 -25.73 13.83
CA LYS A 120 7.20 -26.45 14.05
C LYS A 120 6.57 -26.96 12.76
N TYR A 121 6.79 -26.26 11.68
CA TYR A 121 6.25 -26.54 10.37
C TYR A 121 7.30 -26.32 9.28
N PRO A 122 8.15 -27.31 9.00
CA PRO A 122 9.25 -27.21 8.03
C PRO A 122 8.86 -26.78 6.59
N PRO A 123 7.65 -27.11 6.06
CA PRO A 123 7.23 -26.70 4.73
C PRO A 123 6.92 -25.20 4.59
N ALA A 124 6.97 -24.41 5.66
CA ALA A 124 6.66 -22.98 5.62
C ALA A 124 7.61 -22.22 4.69
N SER A 125 7.07 -21.73 3.58
CA SER A 125 7.80 -21.00 2.55
C SER A 125 6.90 -19.94 1.88
N PRO A 126 6.60 -18.82 2.58
CA PRO A 126 5.91 -17.70 1.95
C PRO A 126 6.68 -17.20 0.73
N ASN A 127 5.98 -16.73 -0.30
CA ASN A 127 6.65 -16.13 -1.43
C ASN A 127 7.41 -14.85 -1.01
N GLU A 128 8.41 -14.47 -1.80
CA GLU A 128 9.29 -13.34 -1.48
C GLU A 128 8.53 -12.02 -1.31
N GLY A 129 7.52 -11.77 -2.16
CA GLY A 129 6.71 -10.55 -2.06
C GLY A 129 5.91 -10.45 -0.77
N PHE A 130 5.48 -11.57 -0.20
CA PHE A 130 4.82 -11.57 1.12
C PHE A 130 5.81 -11.29 2.25
N LEU A 131 7.00 -11.85 2.20
CA LEU A 131 8.04 -11.56 3.18
C LEU A 131 8.42 -10.08 3.16
N GLU A 132 8.63 -9.53 1.96
CA GLU A 132 8.93 -8.11 1.77
C GLU A 132 7.83 -7.18 2.32
N GLN A 133 6.57 -7.54 2.13
CA GLN A 133 5.44 -6.78 2.66
C GLN A 133 5.33 -6.90 4.18
N LEU A 134 5.63 -8.05 4.76
CA LEU A 134 5.69 -8.23 6.21
C LEU A 134 6.79 -7.38 6.85
N GLU A 135 7.97 -7.31 6.22
CA GLU A 135 9.05 -6.45 6.67
C GLU A 135 8.66 -4.97 6.63
N LEU A 136 8.03 -4.52 5.53
CA LEU A 136 7.50 -3.17 5.42
C LEU A 136 6.47 -2.89 6.53
N TRP A 137 5.58 -3.83 6.79
CA TRP A 137 4.58 -3.71 7.83
C TRP A 137 5.18 -3.61 9.24
N VAL A 138 6.22 -4.40 9.54
CA VAL A 138 6.98 -4.30 10.80
C VAL A 138 7.62 -2.92 10.95
N ASN A 139 8.26 -2.42 9.90
CA ASN A 139 8.90 -1.10 9.92
C ASN A 139 7.90 0.04 10.14
N MET A 140 6.64 -0.15 9.75
CA MET A 140 5.53 0.77 10.06
C MET A 140 4.90 0.54 11.46
N GLY A 141 5.49 -0.31 12.31
CA GLY A 141 4.94 -0.62 13.63
C GLY A 141 3.69 -1.49 13.59
N CYS A 142 3.60 -2.42 12.66
CA CYS A 142 2.47 -3.33 12.45
C CYS A 142 1.12 -2.62 12.26
N ARG A 143 1.14 -1.47 11.59
CA ARG A 143 -0.03 -0.68 11.19
C ARG A 143 0.21 -0.04 9.84
N LEU A 144 -0.85 0.22 9.07
CA LEU A 144 -0.71 0.91 7.80
C LEU A 144 -0.62 2.42 8.04
N VAL A 145 0.52 3.00 7.70
CA VAL A 145 0.76 4.45 7.81
C VAL A 145 0.68 5.07 6.43
N ALA A 146 -0.44 5.71 6.12
CA ALA A 146 -0.70 6.29 4.80
C ALA A 146 0.32 7.38 4.37
N THR A 147 1.04 7.95 5.31
CA THR A 147 2.08 8.97 5.08
C THR A 147 3.48 8.38 4.90
N ASP A 148 3.67 7.08 5.14
CA ASP A 148 4.93 6.40 4.91
C ASP A 148 5.27 6.38 3.42
N GLU A 149 6.46 6.86 3.05
CA GLU A 149 6.86 7.00 1.64
C GLU A 149 7.03 5.64 0.95
N THR A 150 7.50 4.63 1.67
CA THR A 150 7.66 3.28 1.11
C THR A 150 6.31 2.63 0.87
N TYR A 151 5.36 2.82 1.80
CA TYR A 151 3.99 2.35 1.64
C TYR A 151 3.25 3.06 0.50
N LYS A 152 3.44 4.36 0.32
CA LYS A 152 2.91 5.10 -0.84
C LYS A 152 3.42 4.51 -2.16
N LEU A 153 4.72 4.25 -2.26
CA LEU A 153 5.32 3.63 -3.45
C LEU A 153 4.80 2.20 -3.67
N PHE A 154 4.61 1.42 -2.59
CA PHE A 154 3.99 0.10 -2.68
C PHE A 154 2.56 0.22 -3.23
N LYS A 155 1.70 1.04 -2.64
CA LYS A 155 0.33 1.28 -3.15
C LYS A 155 0.33 1.69 -4.61
N HIS A 156 1.23 2.60 -4.98
CA HIS A 156 1.34 3.08 -6.35
C HIS A 156 1.72 1.95 -7.33
N SER A 157 2.63 1.07 -6.94
CA SER A 157 3.01 -0.10 -7.77
C SER A 157 1.85 -1.08 -8.00
N GLN A 158 0.91 -1.18 -7.04
CA GLN A 158 -0.27 -2.04 -7.17
C GLN A 158 -1.26 -1.54 -8.24
N LEU A 159 -1.26 -0.25 -8.58
CA LEU A 159 -2.18 0.32 -9.57
C LEU A 159 -2.00 -0.31 -10.97
N GLU A 160 -0.75 -0.55 -11.39
CA GLU A 160 -0.48 -1.21 -12.67
C GLU A 160 -0.96 -2.66 -12.66
N ARG A 161 -0.77 -3.37 -11.57
CA ARG A 161 -1.29 -4.72 -11.37
C ARG A 161 -2.82 -4.76 -11.47
N ILE A 162 -3.51 -3.90 -10.70
CA ILE A 162 -4.97 -3.80 -10.71
C ILE A 162 -5.48 -3.53 -12.12
N ARG A 163 -4.86 -2.60 -12.85
CA ARG A 163 -5.23 -2.27 -14.22
C ARG A 163 -5.03 -3.46 -15.16
N ARG A 164 -3.92 -4.18 -15.04
CA ARG A 164 -3.62 -5.36 -15.87
C ARG A 164 -4.62 -6.49 -15.66
N GLU A 165 -5.02 -6.72 -14.40
CA GLU A 165 -5.92 -7.83 -14.04
C GLU A 165 -7.39 -7.52 -14.34
N ARG A 166 -7.81 -6.27 -14.06
CA ARG A 166 -9.23 -5.87 -14.15
C ARG A 166 -9.56 -5.05 -15.40
N GLY A 167 -8.57 -4.64 -16.18
CA GLY A 167 -8.73 -3.72 -17.31
C GLY A 167 -8.99 -2.27 -16.91
N CYS A 168 -9.29 -2.01 -15.65
CA CYS A 168 -9.58 -0.68 -15.11
C CYS A 168 -9.04 -0.54 -13.69
N VAL A 169 -9.01 0.68 -13.18
CA VAL A 169 -8.68 0.99 -11.79
C VAL A 169 -9.89 1.61 -11.13
N ASP A 170 -10.37 0.98 -10.06
CA ASP A 170 -11.55 1.43 -9.33
C ASP A 170 -11.29 2.74 -8.58
N ARG A 171 -12.36 3.50 -8.30
CA ARG A 171 -12.27 4.73 -7.50
C ARG A 171 -11.66 4.51 -6.11
N GLY A 172 -11.85 3.34 -5.52
CA GLY A 172 -11.28 2.98 -4.22
C GLY A 172 -9.75 2.82 -4.22
N ALA A 173 -9.13 2.64 -5.41
CA ALA A 173 -7.68 2.51 -5.56
C ALA A 173 -6.97 3.84 -5.81
N VAL A 174 -7.70 4.95 -5.92
CA VAL A 174 -7.16 6.29 -6.14
C VAL A 174 -7.40 7.19 -4.94
N GLU A 175 -6.56 8.22 -4.81
CA GLU A 175 -6.64 9.15 -3.69
C GLU A 175 -7.83 10.11 -3.84
N GLU A 176 -8.42 10.50 -2.72
CA GLU A 176 -9.51 11.47 -2.69
C GLU A 176 -9.07 12.86 -3.18
N ASP A 177 -10.04 13.63 -3.68
CA ASP A 177 -9.82 15.00 -4.14
C ASP A 177 -9.49 15.92 -2.94
N PRO A 178 -8.26 16.46 -2.87
CA PRO A 178 -7.83 17.25 -1.72
C PRO A 178 -8.66 18.53 -1.51
N GLU A 179 -9.25 19.10 -2.56
CA GLU A 179 -10.14 20.28 -2.39
C GLU A 179 -11.48 19.90 -1.76
N LYS A 180 -11.99 18.69 -2.02
CA LYS A 180 -13.19 18.16 -1.35
C LYS A 180 -12.90 17.82 0.10
N GLU A 181 -11.75 17.18 0.36
CA GLU A 181 -11.30 16.86 1.72
C GLU A 181 -11.20 18.12 2.59
N MET A 182 -10.62 19.21 2.06
CA MET A 182 -10.56 20.49 2.75
C MET A 182 -11.92 21.12 3.03
N LYS A 183 -12.84 21.07 2.08
CA LYS A 183 -14.20 21.63 2.26
C LYS A 183 -14.97 20.88 3.33
N ASN A 184 -14.87 19.56 3.35
CA ASN A 184 -15.54 18.70 4.34
C ASN A 184 -15.02 18.94 5.77
N ASN A 185 -13.77 19.37 5.91
CA ASN A 185 -13.11 19.63 7.20
C ASN A 185 -13.15 21.12 7.60
N ASN A 186 -14.12 21.91 7.12
CA ASN A 186 -14.26 23.36 7.42
C ASN A 186 -12.99 24.18 7.14
N GLY A 187 -12.23 23.80 6.12
CA GLY A 187 -11.00 24.48 5.75
C GLY A 187 -9.77 24.06 6.57
N ALA A 188 -9.94 23.18 7.55
CA ALA A 188 -8.81 22.64 8.32
C ALA A 188 -8.15 21.50 7.53
N MET A 189 -6.85 21.60 7.31
CA MET A 189 -6.05 20.47 6.83
C MET A 189 -5.79 19.52 8.01
N THR A 190 -6.28 18.28 7.91
CA THR A 190 -6.08 17.28 8.95
C THR A 190 -4.62 16.86 9.07
N GLY A 191 -4.06 17.07 10.20
CA GLY A 191 -2.91 16.55 10.97
C GLY A 191 -1.58 16.26 10.28
N SER A 192 -1.50 15.77 9.05
CA SER A 192 -0.23 15.32 8.44
C SER A 192 0.11 15.97 7.09
N ILE A 193 -0.66 16.98 6.68
CA ILE A 193 -0.38 17.70 5.43
C ILE A 193 0.60 18.83 5.73
N SER A 194 1.84 18.70 5.25
CA SER A 194 2.85 19.74 5.38
C SER A 194 2.85 20.75 4.23
N GLN A 195 2.34 20.33 3.06
CA GLN A 195 2.39 21.11 1.84
C GLN A 195 1.19 20.82 0.93
N TYR A 196 0.70 21.83 0.19
CA TYR A 196 -0.27 21.64 -0.88
C TYR A 196 0.12 22.39 -2.14
N TYR A 197 -0.38 21.92 -3.26
CA TYR A 197 -0.10 22.42 -4.60
C TYR A 197 -1.39 22.86 -5.27
N SER A 198 -1.43 24.11 -5.75
CA SER A 198 -2.58 24.67 -6.44
C SER A 198 -2.26 25.01 -7.90
N CYS A 199 -3.29 24.99 -8.73
CA CYS A 199 -3.18 25.46 -10.13
C CYS A 199 -2.80 26.94 -10.16
N ARG A 200 -1.70 27.30 -10.78
CA ARG A 200 -1.24 28.69 -10.91
C ARG A 200 -2.28 29.60 -11.55
N LYS A 201 -3.10 29.08 -12.50
CA LYS A 201 -4.09 29.88 -13.23
C LYS A 201 -5.36 30.18 -12.43
N CYS A 202 -5.91 29.20 -11.70
CA CYS A 202 -7.24 29.31 -11.08
C CYS A 202 -7.27 29.02 -9.57
N ARG A 203 -6.11 28.74 -8.97
CA ARG A 203 -5.91 28.48 -7.53
C ARG A 203 -6.63 27.24 -6.99
N ARG A 204 -7.18 26.37 -7.85
CA ARG A 204 -7.73 25.06 -7.50
C ARG A 204 -6.64 24.21 -6.85
N ILE A 205 -6.91 23.61 -5.69
CA ILE A 205 -6.00 22.66 -5.04
C ILE A 205 -5.99 21.37 -5.85
N LEU A 206 -4.80 20.93 -6.27
CA LEU A 206 -4.61 19.80 -7.16
C LEU A 206 -4.00 18.59 -6.45
N ALA A 207 -3.09 18.81 -5.50
CA ALA A 207 -2.42 17.77 -4.74
C ALA A 207 -1.96 18.29 -3.37
N THR A 208 -1.68 17.36 -2.47
CA THR A 208 -1.06 17.63 -1.17
C THR A 208 0.21 16.80 -1.01
N SER A 209 0.98 17.03 0.04
CA SER A 209 2.15 16.21 0.38
C SER A 209 1.82 14.70 0.54
N LYS A 210 0.57 14.36 0.89
CA LYS A 210 0.13 12.96 0.93
C LYS A 210 0.15 12.29 -0.43
N ASN A 211 -0.20 13.04 -1.49
CA ASN A 211 -0.31 12.51 -2.85
C ASN A 211 1.01 12.51 -3.60
N VAL A 212 1.99 13.34 -3.19
CA VAL A 212 3.29 13.43 -3.87
C VAL A 212 4.10 12.18 -3.59
N LEU A 213 4.69 11.65 -4.66
CA LEU A 213 5.59 10.51 -4.65
C LEU A 213 7.02 11.00 -4.82
N GLU A 214 7.82 10.79 -3.80
CA GLU A 214 9.23 11.14 -3.85
C GLU A 214 10.03 10.09 -4.61
N HIS A 215 11.06 10.51 -5.33
CA HIS A 215 11.96 9.64 -6.06
C HIS A 215 13.41 10.11 -5.91
N GLU A 216 14.34 9.18 -6.09
CA GLU A 216 15.78 9.44 -6.04
C GLU A 216 16.31 9.76 -7.42
N SER A 217 17.19 10.77 -7.50
CA SER A 217 17.77 11.21 -8.77
C SER A 217 18.78 10.18 -9.28
N GLY A 218 18.77 9.92 -10.60
CA GLY A 218 19.85 9.21 -11.29
C GLY A 218 19.84 7.68 -11.22
N THR A 219 18.91 7.05 -10.50
CA THR A 219 18.89 5.60 -10.29
C THR A 219 18.03 4.82 -11.27
N GLY A 220 17.51 5.45 -12.35
CA GLY A 220 16.71 4.76 -13.37
C GLY A 220 15.42 4.17 -12.81
N ILE A 221 15.16 2.88 -13.07
CA ILE A 221 13.96 2.17 -12.59
C ILE A 221 13.97 2.04 -11.07
N ASP A 222 15.14 1.90 -10.47
CA ASP A 222 15.29 1.66 -9.05
C ASP A 222 14.95 2.88 -8.18
N ALA A 223 15.04 4.09 -8.75
CA ALA A 223 14.69 5.34 -8.07
C ALA A 223 13.25 5.37 -7.51
N PHE A 224 12.38 4.53 -8.03
CA PHE A 224 10.98 4.49 -7.68
C PHE A 224 10.53 3.14 -7.11
N SER A 225 11.48 2.25 -6.81
CA SER A 225 11.20 0.94 -6.26
C SER A 225 11.04 1.02 -4.74
N TRP A 226 9.85 0.71 -4.22
CA TRP A 226 9.63 0.57 -2.78
C TRP A 226 10.51 -0.52 -2.15
N ARG A 227 10.87 -1.56 -2.92
CA ARG A 227 11.75 -2.64 -2.48
C ARG A 227 13.16 -2.16 -2.18
N GLN A 228 13.68 -1.19 -2.94
CA GLN A 228 15.01 -0.63 -2.69
C GLN A 228 15.04 0.29 -1.47
N ARG A 229 13.99 1.10 -1.26
CA ARG A 229 13.91 1.93 -0.05
C ARG A 229 13.90 1.10 1.23
N ARG A 230 13.30 -0.08 1.19
CA ARG A 230 13.26 -1.00 2.31
C ARG A 230 14.64 -1.50 2.73
N ARG A 231 15.55 -1.75 1.79
CA ARG A 231 16.87 -2.36 2.05
C ARG A 231 17.87 -1.45 2.76
N GLY A 232 17.45 -0.26 3.23
CA GLY A 232 18.32 0.69 3.89
C GLY A 232 19.51 1.06 3.00
N ASN A 233 19.67 2.32 2.67
CA ASN A 233 20.72 2.76 1.75
C ASN A 233 22.09 2.73 2.45
N ASP A 234 22.72 1.56 2.59
CA ASP A 234 24.12 1.42 3.08
C ASP A 234 25.15 1.94 2.06
N GLY A 235 24.71 2.38 0.92
CA GLY A 235 25.54 3.01 -0.11
C GLY A 235 25.27 4.50 -0.19
N GLY A 236 26.16 5.32 0.37
CA GLY A 236 26.24 6.77 0.41
C GLY A 236 25.74 7.61 -0.78
N ALA A 237 24.56 7.31 -1.33
CA ALA A 237 23.88 8.18 -2.26
C ALA A 237 23.33 9.37 -1.48
N THR A 238 23.96 10.53 -1.64
CA THR A 238 23.45 11.81 -1.19
C THR A 238 21.98 11.95 -1.62
N LYS A 239 21.06 12.04 -0.64
CA LYS A 239 19.66 12.41 -0.86
C LYS A 239 19.63 13.80 -1.50
N THR A 240 19.86 13.86 -2.80
CA THR A 240 19.62 15.07 -3.57
C THR A 240 18.13 15.23 -3.64
N SER A 241 17.63 16.15 -2.84
CA SER A 241 16.22 16.51 -2.79
C SER A 241 15.67 16.68 -4.22
N SER A 242 14.45 16.23 -4.47
CA SER A 242 13.69 16.38 -5.72
C SER A 242 13.50 17.85 -6.17
N SER A 243 14.21 18.79 -5.55
CA SER A 243 14.16 20.24 -5.81
C SER A 243 14.53 20.61 -7.24
N SER A 244 15.37 19.81 -7.93
CA SER A 244 15.81 20.05 -9.30
C SER A 244 14.83 19.54 -10.38
N CYS A 245 13.86 18.70 -10.03
CA CYS A 245 12.93 18.13 -11.00
C CYS A 245 11.91 19.17 -11.48
N SER A 246 11.63 19.18 -12.80
CA SER A 246 10.67 20.09 -13.43
C SER A 246 9.20 19.74 -13.15
N SER A 247 8.95 18.53 -12.66
CA SER A 247 7.61 18.01 -12.35
C SER A 247 7.60 17.38 -10.96
N ILE A 248 6.41 17.29 -10.39
CA ILE A 248 6.10 16.42 -9.26
C ILE A 248 5.37 15.18 -9.79
N PHE A 249 5.67 14.01 -9.24
CA PHE A 249 4.91 12.80 -9.47
C PHE A 249 3.91 12.62 -8.34
N VAL A 250 2.72 12.17 -8.68
CA VAL A 250 1.62 12.03 -7.71
C VAL A 250 0.93 10.69 -7.87
N SER A 251 0.37 10.17 -6.79
CA SER A 251 -0.63 9.10 -6.89
C SER A 251 -1.84 9.64 -7.69
N PRO A 252 -2.52 8.80 -8.48
CA PRO A 252 -3.71 9.25 -9.18
C PRO A 252 -4.78 9.69 -8.17
N ILE A 253 -5.43 10.80 -8.49
CA ILE A 253 -6.43 11.46 -7.64
C ILE A 253 -7.77 11.43 -8.36
N THR A 254 -8.87 11.30 -7.64
CA THR A 254 -10.22 11.15 -8.19
C THR A 254 -10.60 12.22 -9.21
N TRP A 255 -10.12 13.47 -9.08
CA TRP A 255 -10.40 14.51 -10.07
C TRP A 255 -9.69 14.29 -11.43
N MET A 256 -8.65 13.46 -11.49
CA MET A 256 -7.99 13.08 -12.75
C MET A 256 -8.81 12.08 -13.55
N MET A 257 -9.69 11.32 -12.88
CA MET A 257 -10.56 10.31 -13.50
C MET A 257 -11.76 10.90 -14.22
N LEU A 258 -12.15 12.13 -13.89
CA LEU A 258 -13.33 12.77 -14.43
C LEU A 258 -13.01 13.27 -15.85
N ASP A 259 -13.39 12.50 -16.86
CA ASP A 259 -13.59 13.10 -18.17
C ASP A 259 -14.82 13.99 -18.14
N GLN A 260 -14.73 15.07 -18.89
CA GLN A 260 -15.66 16.17 -18.81
C GLN A 260 -16.65 16.14 -19.99
N THR A 261 -16.71 15.02 -20.68
CA THR A 261 -17.79 14.67 -21.56
C THR A 261 -18.85 13.94 -20.72
N GLU A 262 -20.11 14.25 -20.95
CA GLU A 262 -21.27 13.81 -20.15
C GLU A 262 -21.52 12.29 -20.13
N GLU A 263 -20.63 11.50 -20.69
CA GLU A 263 -20.70 10.04 -20.71
C GLU A 263 -19.72 9.45 -19.69
N ASN A 264 -20.25 8.92 -18.65
CA ASN A 264 -19.84 8.38 -17.36
C ASN A 264 -18.60 7.44 -17.27
N GLU A 265 -17.66 7.41 -18.21
CA GLU A 265 -16.48 6.52 -18.15
C GLU A 265 -15.18 7.31 -17.91
N PRO A 266 -14.35 6.90 -16.95
CA PRO A 266 -13.10 7.59 -16.64
C PRO A 266 -12.01 7.33 -17.68
N VAL A 267 -11.73 8.27 -18.55
CA VAL A 267 -10.81 8.16 -19.71
C VAL A 267 -9.36 7.83 -19.32
N ILE A 268 -8.87 8.32 -18.19
CA ILE A 268 -7.49 8.02 -17.73
C ILE A 268 -7.20 6.52 -17.60
N PHE A 269 -8.23 5.71 -17.41
CA PHE A 269 -8.05 4.27 -17.21
C PHE A 269 -8.22 3.44 -18.49
N GLN A 270 -8.79 4.03 -19.53
CA GLN A 270 -8.92 3.38 -20.85
C GLN A 270 -7.66 3.60 -21.70
N GLU A 271 -7.07 4.79 -21.62
CA GLU A 271 -5.88 5.12 -22.40
C GLU A 271 -4.57 4.72 -21.70
N ASN A 272 -3.55 4.35 -22.47
CA ASN A 272 -2.21 4.04 -21.93
C ASN A 272 -1.42 5.27 -21.52
N SER A 273 -1.71 6.43 -22.12
CA SER A 273 -1.09 7.72 -21.80
C SER A 273 -1.95 8.87 -22.25
N GLY A 274 -1.79 10.02 -21.65
CA GLY A 274 -2.57 11.21 -22.01
C GLY A 274 -2.15 12.47 -21.26
N LYS A 275 -2.92 13.54 -21.49
CA LYS A 275 -2.69 14.84 -20.87
C LYS A 275 -3.53 14.99 -19.61
N ILE A 276 -2.95 15.57 -18.57
CA ILE A 276 -3.68 15.93 -17.34
C ILE A 276 -4.06 17.42 -17.43
N HIS A 277 -5.34 17.72 -17.24
CA HIS A 277 -5.91 19.05 -17.23
C HIS A 277 -6.43 19.44 -15.85
N CYS A 278 -6.35 20.73 -15.52
CA CYS A 278 -6.94 21.24 -14.30
C CYS A 278 -8.47 21.09 -14.37
N PRO A 279 -9.12 20.48 -13.36
CA PRO A 279 -10.56 20.22 -13.40
C PRO A 279 -11.42 21.50 -13.40
N LYS A 280 -10.87 22.65 -12.96
CA LYS A 280 -11.58 23.93 -12.91
C LYS A 280 -11.37 24.78 -14.16
N CYS A 281 -10.13 25.01 -14.60
CA CYS A 281 -9.84 25.96 -15.68
C CYS A 281 -9.43 25.29 -16.99
N ARG A 282 -9.41 23.96 -17.06
CA ARG A 282 -9.10 23.15 -18.25
C ARG A 282 -7.70 23.36 -18.85
N SER A 283 -6.84 24.14 -18.21
CA SER A 283 -5.46 24.29 -18.69
C SER A 283 -4.69 22.97 -18.53
N LYS A 284 -3.90 22.61 -19.53
CA LYS A 284 -2.97 21.48 -19.42
C LYS A 284 -1.95 21.75 -18.30
N ILE A 285 -1.83 20.85 -17.36
CA ILE A 285 -0.94 20.96 -16.20
C ILE A 285 0.09 19.83 -16.14
N GLY A 286 -0.14 18.71 -16.82
CA GLY A 286 0.74 17.56 -16.79
C GLY A 286 0.41 16.51 -17.84
N ALA A 287 0.86 15.29 -17.59
CA ALA A 287 0.54 14.11 -18.38
C ALA A 287 0.57 12.85 -17.51
N PHE A 288 0.05 11.75 -18.04
CA PHE A 288 0.15 10.43 -17.45
C PHE A 288 0.60 9.40 -18.50
N ALA A 289 1.27 8.35 -18.01
CA ALA A 289 1.63 7.18 -18.79
C ALA A 289 1.68 5.95 -17.88
N TRP A 290 0.87 4.96 -18.19
CA TRP A 290 0.86 3.71 -17.42
C TRP A 290 2.16 2.91 -17.57
N SER A 291 2.78 2.98 -18.76
CA SER A 291 4.10 2.37 -19.02
C SER A 291 5.25 3.07 -18.29
N GLY A 292 4.98 4.21 -17.64
CA GLY A 292 5.98 5.03 -16.97
C GLY A 292 6.65 6.05 -17.89
N GLU A 293 7.34 7.00 -17.27
CA GLU A 293 8.12 8.06 -17.93
C GLU A 293 9.42 8.35 -17.17
N ARG A 294 10.42 8.86 -17.90
CA ARG A 294 11.65 9.36 -17.28
C ARG A 294 11.48 10.78 -16.76
N CYS A 295 11.83 10.99 -15.50
CA CYS A 295 12.06 12.32 -14.97
C CYS A 295 13.34 12.94 -15.56
N ASN A 296 13.40 14.26 -15.63
CA ASN A 296 14.63 14.95 -16.05
C ASN A 296 15.84 14.72 -15.13
N CYS A 297 15.66 14.18 -13.93
CA CYS A 297 16.73 13.74 -13.03
C CYS A 297 17.26 12.33 -13.35
N GLY A 298 16.70 11.63 -14.37
CA GLY A 298 17.07 10.28 -14.75
C GLY A 298 16.26 9.17 -14.12
N ALA A 299 15.47 9.45 -13.09
CA ALA A 299 14.57 8.46 -12.47
C ALA A 299 13.47 8.03 -13.44
N PHE A 300 13.12 6.73 -13.44
CA PHE A 300 12.01 6.20 -14.19
C PHE A 300 10.84 5.91 -13.23
N VAL A 301 9.69 6.51 -13.50
CA VAL A 301 8.49 6.41 -12.67
C VAL A 301 7.41 5.66 -13.43
N ALA A 302 6.92 4.54 -12.89
CA ALA A 302 5.86 3.72 -13.48
C ALA A 302 4.88 3.20 -12.40
N PRO A 303 3.56 3.38 -12.62
CA PRO A 303 2.97 4.27 -13.62
C PRO A 303 3.31 5.74 -13.36
N SER A 304 3.32 6.57 -14.39
CA SER A 304 3.63 7.99 -14.27
C SER A 304 2.36 8.85 -14.29
N PHE A 305 2.17 9.63 -13.22
CA PHE A 305 1.21 10.73 -13.18
C PHE A 305 1.97 11.96 -12.72
N HIS A 306 2.33 12.85 -13.66
CA HIS A 306 3.15 13.99 -13.31
C HIS A 306 2.45 15.33 -13.56
N ILE A 307 2.73 16.31 -12.70
CA ILE A 307 2.27 17.68 -12.83
C ILE A 307 3.50 18.59 -12.92
N GLN A 308 3.54 19.48 -13.92
CA GLN A 308 4.65 20.39 -14.13
C GLN A 308 4.72 21.46 -13.03
N LYS A 309 5.85 21.60 -12.35
CA LYS A 309 6.05 22.63 -11.32
C LYS A 309 5.77 24.04 -11.81
N ALA A 310 6.08 24.33 -13.09
CA ALA A 310 5.79 25.62 -13.73
C ALA A 310 4.29 25.96 -13.80
N LYS A 311 3.40 24.98 -13.63
CA LYS A 311 1.92 25.15 -13.63
C LYS A 311 1.31 25.16 -12.22
N LEU A 312 2.14 25.02 -11.18
CA LEU A 312 1.75 24.95 -9.79
C LEU A 312 2.28 26.12 -8.98
N ASP A 313 1.54 26.45 -7.94
CA ASP A 313 2.02 27.21 -6.79
C ASP A 313 2.03 26.26 -5.59
N ALA A 314 3.17 26.20 -4.88
CA ALA A 314 3.34 25.38 -3.70
C ALA A 314 3.18 26.24 -2.44
N PHE A 315 2.45 25.72 -1.46
CA PHE A 315 2.19 26.38 -0.19
C PHE A 315 2.52 25.42 0.96
N THR A 316 3.26 25.93 1.95
CA THR A 316 3.54 25.18 3.18
C THR A 316 2.46 25.48 4.20
N VAL A 317 1.91 24.44 4.80
CA VAL A 317 0.97 24.56 5.92
C VAL A 317 1.80 24.77 7.18
N ARG A 318 1.72 25.96 7.78
CA ARG A 318 2.35 26.22 9.09
C ARG A 318 1.55 25.43 10.13
N GLY A 319 2.18 24.47 10.78
CA GLY A 319 1.56 23.73 11.89
C GLY A 319 1.08 24.69 12.96
N ALA A 320 -0.09 24.43 13.55
CA ALA A 320 -0.69 25.21 14.63
C ALA A 320 0.04 25.05 15.99
N ASN A 321 1.33 24.74 15.97
CA ASN A 321 2.18 24.67 17.17
C ASN A 321 3.12 25.85 17.22
N GLY A 322 2.60 26.96 17.73
CA GLY A 322 3.35 28.18 17.94
C GLY A 322 2.56 29.20 18.75
N LYS A 323 2.21 28.86 19.99
CA LYS A 323 2.10 29.79 21.14
C LYS A 323 2.50 29.04 22.40
#